data_2c8d4d60721650f26680638264dcd2ef
#
_entry.id   2c8d4d60721650f26680638264dcd2ef
#
_cell.length_a   1.000
_cell.length_b   1.000
_cell.length_c   1.000
_cell.angle_alpha   90.00
_cell.angle_beta   90.00
_cell.angle_gamma   90.00
#
_symmetry.space_group_name_H-M   'P 1'
#
loop_
_entity.id
_entity.type
_entity.pdbx_description
1 polymer ?
#
loop_
_entity_poly.entity_id
_entity_poly.type
_entity_poly.pdbx_seq_one_letter_code
_entity_poly.pdbx_strand_id
1 'polypeptide(L)'
;QGVTVSDVAEDYNISSIEMSTSKLDMSKVTEIPTFLGENDIIKAIQLLPGVSSVGEGASGFNVRGGSVGQNLVLLDEAPVYNSSHLLGFLSVFNPDAVKDLKLYKGGVPSRYGGRISSILDIRMKDGNKKNTVLSGGIGTIFSRLTLESPIVKDKSSFILALRRSYADILARPFLKSSNFFEDGAALNFYDLTAKTNFELNESNTLYISSYVGRDVFKFDARQGFNWGNRTGTVR
;
A
#
# COMPACT_ATOMS: atom_id res chain seq x y z
N GLN A 1 -26.08 4.52 -14.53
CA GLN A 1 -25.76 4.50 -13.09
C GLN A 1 -25.23 3.13 -12.77
N GLY A 2 -23.93 3.03 -12.47
CA GLY A 2 -23.32 1.79 -12.01
C GLY A 2 -23.72 1.53 -10.56
N VAL A 3 -24.14 0.31 -10.25
CA VAL A 3 -24.36 -0.13 -8.86
C VAL A 3 -22.98 -0.49 -8.30
N THR A 4 -22.51 0.28 -7.34
CA THR A 4 -21.30 -0.08 -6.57
C THR A 4 -21.72 -1.06 -5.48
N VAL A 5 -21.30 -2.31 -5.59
CA VAL A 5 -21.51 -3.31 -4.53
C VAL A 5 -20.31 -3.22 -3.60
N SER A 6 -20.51 -2.76 -2.37
CA SER A 6 -19.49 -2.76 -1.32
C SER A 6 -19.52 -4.11 -0.58
N ASP A 7 -18.36 -4.73 -0.41
CA ASP A 7 -18.16 -5.94 0.40
C ASP A 7 -18.33 -5.69 1.91
N VAL A 8 -18.37 -4.42 2.32
CA VAL A 8 -18.46 -4.00 3.73
C VAL A 8 -19.76 -3.24 3.92
N ALA A 9 -20.60 -3.71 4.82
CA ALA A 9 -21.79 -2.96 5.24
C ALA A 9 -21.37 -1.60 5.83
N GLU A 10 -22.13 -0.54 5.56
CA GLU A 10 -21.83 0.82 6.04
C GLU A 10 -21.70 0.91 7.55
N ASP A 11 -22.45 0.10 8.27
CA ASP A 11 -22.47 0.02 9.74
C ASP A 11 -21.52 -1.05 10.32
N TYR A 12 -20.71 -1.73 9.49
CA TYR A 12 -19.82 -2.82 9.95
C TYR A 12 -18.96 -2.43 11.15
N ASN A 13 -18.37 -1.24 11.13
CA ASN A 13 -17.51 -0.77 12.21
C ASN A 13 -18.26 -0.49 13.53
N ILE A 14 -19.58 -0.44 13.50
CA ILE A 14 -20.47 -0.19 14.64
C ILE A 14 -21.12 -1.49 15.09
N SER A 15 -21.59 -2.31 14.15
CA SER A 15 -22.35 -3.53 14.40
C SER A 15 -21.48 -4.77 14.61
N SER A 16 -20.20 -4.72 14.22
CA SER A 16 -19.26 -5.83 14.35
C SER A 16 -19.00 -6.17 15.82
N ILE A 17 -19.05 -7.47 16.14
CA ILE A 17 -18.66 -8.00 17.46
C ILE A 17 -17.16 -7.95 17.73
N GLU A 18 -16.33 -7.66 16.73
CA GLU A 18 -14.90 -7.51 16.87
C GLU A 18 -14.54 -6.19 17.54
N MET A 19 -14.13 -6.26 18.80
CA MET A 19 -13.77 -5.07 19.57
C MET A 19 -12.52 -4.37 19.05
N SER A 20 -12.58 -3.03 18.97
CA SER A 20 -11.44 -2.18 18.60
C SER A 20 -10.87 -2.45 17.20
N THR A 21 -11.68 -2.95 16.30
CA THR A 21 -11.34 -3.19 14.89
C THR A 21 -11.99 -2.13 14.01
N SER A 22 -11.27 -1.66 12.99
CA SER A 22 -11.81 -0.80 11.94
C SER A 22 -11.52 -1.42 10.59
N LYS A 23 -12.54 -1.64 9.78
CA LYS A 23 -12.43 -2.10 8.40
C LYS A 23 -12.70 -0.92 7.46
N LEU A 24 -11.85 -0.74 6.45
CA LEU A 24 -12.01 0.26 5.40
C LEU A 24 -11.93 -0.44 4.05
N ASP A 25 -12.91 -0.16 3.21
CA ASP A 25 -12.91 -0.50 1.80
C ASP A 25 -12.16 0.59 1.01
N MET A 26 -11.52 0.23 -0.09
CA MET A 26 -10.81 1.18 -0.94
C MET A 26 -11.75 2.22 -1.56
N SER A 27 -13.05 1.93 -1.73
CA SER A 27 -14.03 2.95 -2.14
C SER A 27 -14.06 4.16 -1.20
N LYS A 28 -14.01 3.93 0.11
CA LYS A 28 -13.95 5.01 1.13
C LYS A 28 -12.60 5.73 1.14
N VAL A 29 -11.51 5.01 0.88
CA VAL A 29 -10.18 5.61 0.79
C VAL A 29 -10.07 6.56 -0.41
N THR A 30 -10.74 6.23 -1.53
CA THR A 30 -10.73 7.08 -2.73
C THR A 30 -11.56 8.37 -2.59
N GLU A 31 -12.44 8.46 -1.61
CA GLU A 31 -13.18 9.69 -1.28
C GLU A 31 -12.33 10.72 -0.52
N ILE A 32 -11.21 10.28 0.07
CA ILE A 32 -10.29 11.16 0.81
C ILE A 32 -9.45 11.96 -0.18
N PRO A 33 -9.19 13.26 0.11
CA PRO A 33 -8.34 14.08 -0.75
C PRO A 33 -6.98 13.43 -1.02
N THR A 34 -6.57 13.43 -2.28
CA THR A 34 -5.32 12.85 -2.72
C THR A 34 -4.11 13.64 -2.19
N PHE A 35 -3.09 12.93 -1.76
CA PHE A 35 -1.79 13.50 -1.44
C PHE A 35 -0.82 13.23 -2.59
N LEU A 36 -0.22 14.27 -3.15
CA LEU A 36 0.67 14.18 -4.32
C LEU A 36 0.04 13.45 -5.55
N GLY A 37 -1.30 13.47 -5.65
CA GLY A 37 -2.03 12.85 -6.77
C GLY A 37 -2.36 11.36 -6.56
N GLU A 38 -2.20 10.83 -5.34
CA GLU A 38 -2.57 9.46 -4.98
C GLU A 38 -3.33 9.41 -3.65
N ASN A 39 -4.29 8.48 -3.57
CA ASN A 39 -4.98 8.16 -2.33
C ASN A 39 -4.08 7.27 -1.48
N ASP A 40 -3.49 7.82 -0.44
CA ASP A 40 -2.56 7.09 0.44
C ASP A 40 -3.33 6.34 1.54
N ILE A 41 -3.14 5.02 1.58
CA ILE A 41 -3.81 4.12 2.52
C ILE A 41 -3.41 4.44 3.98
N ILE A 42 -2.14 4.75 4.22
CA ILE A 42 -1.69 5.11 5.57
C ILE A 42 -2.28 6.45 6.01
N LYS A 43 -2.41 7.42 5.10
CA LYS A 43 -3.11 8.68 5.38
C LYS A 43 -4.58 8.45 5.71
N ALA A 44 -5.24 7.52 5.03
CA ALA A 44 -6.63 7.17 5.32
C ALA A 44 -6.80 6.61 6.74
N ILE A 45 -5.93 5.70 7.18
CA ILE A 45 -6.01 5.16 8.54
C ILE A 45 -5.65 6.17 9.63
N GLN A 46 -4.84 7.19 9.35
CA GLN A 46 -4.55 8.27 10.29
C GLN A 46 -5.79 9.10 10.66
N LEU A 47 -6.86 9.06 9.85
CA LEU A 47 -8.14 9.70 10.15
C LEU A 47 -9.03 8.89 11.09
N LEU A 48 -8.67 7.63 11.40
CA LEU A 48 -9.46 6.78 12.28
C LEU A 48 -9.30 7.17 13.75
N PRO A 49 -10.36 7.06 14.55
CA PRO A 49 -10.29 7.32 15.99
C PRO A 49 -9.23 6.47 16.68
N GLY A 50 -8.37 7.12 17.50
CA GLY A 50 -7.29 6.47 18.23
C GLY A 50 -6.04 6.18 17.39
N VAL A 51 -5.96 6.72 16.19
CA VAL A 51 -4.77 6.73 15.35
C VAL A 51 -4.25 8.16 15.24
N SER A 52 -2.96 8.36 15.31
CA SER A 52 -2.32 9.66 15.11
C SER A 52 -1.16 9.56 14.13
N SER A 53 -0.93 10.64 13.40
CA SER A 53 0.24 10.78 12.54
C SER A 53 1.52 10.93 13.38
N VAL A 54 2.65 10.52 12.82
CA VAL A 54 3.99 10.72 13.41
C VAL A 54 4.48 12.14 13.22
N GLY A 55 3.93 12.85 12.24
CA GLY A 55 4.26 14.23 11.88
C GLY A 55 3.57 14.62 10.58
N GLU A 56 3.61 15.91 10.26
CA GLU A 56 3.05 16.42 9.01
C GLU A 56 3.75 15.78 7.80
N GLY A 57 2.96 15.26 6.88
CA GLY A 57 3.47 14.60 5.67
C GLY A 57 3.99 13.18 5.86
N ALA A 58 4.19 12.68 7.09
CA ALA A 58 4.75 11.35 7.32
C ALA A 58 3.72 10.22 7.14
N SER A 59 4.13 9.12 6.52
CA SER A 59 3.33 7.89 6.35
C SER A 59 3.42 6.92 7.54
N GLY A 60 4.02 7.32 8.65
CA GLY A 60 3.99 6.57 9.91
C GLY A 60 2.69 6.82 10.68
N PHE A 61 2.26 5.87 11.48
CA PHE A 61 1.10 6.04 12.36
C PHE A 61 1.35 5.44 13.73
N ASN A 62 0.75 6.05 14.72
CA ASN A 62 0.73 5.61 16.11
C ASN A 62 -0.70 5.21 16.48
N VAL A 63 -0.86 4.12 17.20
CA VAL A 63 -2.17 3.67 17.68
C VAL A 63 -2.19 3.69 19.19
N ARG A 64 -3.15 4.44 19.77
CA ARG A 64 -3.37 4.53 21.23
C ARG A 64 -2.10 4.82 22.02
N GLY A 65 -1.26 5.71 21.52
CA GLY A 65 0.01 6.10 22.16
C GLY A 65 1.18 5.13 21.94
N GLY A 66 0.98 4.04 21.19
CA GLY A 66 2.08 3.16 20.79
C GLY A 66 2.96 3.81 19.72
N SER A 67 4.24 3.41 19.65
CA SER A 67 5.17 3.90 18.63
C SER A 67 5.00 3.18 17.29
N VAL A 68 5.50 3.79 16.19
CA VAL A 68 5.44 3.25 14.82
C VAL A 68 5.96 1.82 14.75
N GLY A 69 7.11 1.54 15.36
CA GLY A 69 7.71 0.21 15.36
C GLY A 69 6.95 -0.86 16.13
N GLN A 70 5.90 -0.48 16.88
CA GLN A 70 5.03 -1.39 17.61
C GLN A 70 3.80 -1.83 16.82
N ASN A 71 3.62 -1.33 15.60
CA ASN A 71 2.56 -1.74 14.69
C ASN A 71 3.06 -2.86 13.78
N LEU A 72 2.25 -3.89 13.59
CA LEU A 72 2.48 -4.91 12.57
C LEU A 72 1.72 -4.50 11.30
N VAL A 73 2.44 -4.36 10.21
CA VAL A 73 1.84 -4.06 8.91
C VAL A 73 2.00 -5.27 8.02
N LEU A 74 0.88 -5.77 7.50
CA LEU A 74 0.82 -6.96 6.66
C LEU A 74 0.24 -6.62 5.30
N LEU A 75 0.81 -7.18 4.24
CA LEU A 75 0.26 -7.20 2.90
C LEU A 75 0.01 -8.66 2.49
N ASP A 76 -1.27 -9.03 2.33
CA ASP A 76 -1.67 -10.44 2.12
C ASP A 76 -0.98 -11.40 3.11
N GLU A 77 -1.02 -11.07 4.41
CA GLU A 77 -0.44 -11.82 5.54
C GLU A 77 1.10 -11.78 5.64
N ALA A 78 1.81 -11.24 4.65
CA ALA A 78 3.25 -11.07 4.71
C ALA A 78 3.65 -9.75 5.38
N PRO A 79 4.61 -9.75 6.33
CA PRO A 79 5.03 -8.54 7.01
C PRO A 79 5.77 -7.57 6.08
N VAL A 80 5.42 -6.28 6.21
CA VAL A 80 6.11 -5.17 5.55
C VAL A 80 6.77 -4.32 6.62
N TYR A 81 8.10 -4.31 6.67
CA TYR A 81 8.85 -3.65 7.74
C TYR A 81 8.95 -2.13 7.55
N ASN A 82 9.20 -1.68 6.33
CA ASN A 82 9.17 -0.27 5.99
C ASN A 82 7.96 0.02 5.10
N SER A 83 6.95 0.66 5.65
CA SER A 83 5.68 0.91 4.98
C SER A 83 5.63 2.21 4.18
N SER A 84 6.80 2.85 3.93
CA SER A 84 6.84 4.17 3.27
C SER A 84 7.94 4.31 2.24
N HIS A 85 7.65 5.14 1.23
CA HIS A 85 8.58 5.66 0.22
C HIS A 85 8.92 7.12 0.48
N LEU A 86 9.99 7.61 -0.18
CA LEU A 86 10.41 9.02 -0.15
C LEU A 86 10.53 9.56 1.28
N LEU A 87 11.26 8.83 2.15
CA LEU A 87 11.49 9.23 3.55
C LEU A 87 10.21 9.37 4.40
N GLY A 88 9.14 8.70 4.02
CA GLY A 88 7.88 8.71 4.77
C GLY A 88 6.74 9.52 4.12
N PHE A 89 6.94 10.13 2.97
CA PHE A 89 5.90 10.95 2.35
C PHE A 89 4.78 10.15 1.69
N LEU A 90 5.06 8.94 1.19
CA LEU A 90 4.09 8.07 0.54
C LEU A 90 4.14 6.66 1.12
N SER A 91 3.00 5.98 1.17
CA SER A 91 2.96 4.57 1.54
C SER A 91 3.46 3.67 0.40
N VAL A 92 3.98 2.49 0.78
CA VAL A 92 4.40 1.45 -0.18
C VAL A 92 3.21 0.75 -0.83
N PHE A 93 1.99 0.98 -0.36
CA PHE A 93 0.80 0.29 -0.82
C PHE A 93 0.19 1.00 -2.03
N ASN A 94 0.22 0.32 -3.17
CA ASN A 94 -0.43 0.83 -4.38
C ASN A 94 -1.96 0.70 -4.24
N PRO A 95 -2.71 1.82 -4.23
CA PRO A 95 -4.16 1.79 -4.02
C PRO A 95 -4.91 1.01 -5.13
N ASP A 96 -4.35 0.93 -6.33
CA ASP A 96 -4.97 0.17 -7.43
C ASP A 96 -4.95 -1.35 -7.16
N ALA A 97 -3.95 -1.84 -6.41
CA ALA A 97 -3.79 -3.25 -6.07
C ALA A 97 -4.48 -3.66 -4.76
N VAL A 98 -4.91 -2.72 -3.93
CA VAL A 98 -5.52 -3.02 -2.63
C VAL A 98 -7.03 -3.15 -2.75
N LYS A 99 -7.59 -4.17 -2.11
CA LYS A 99 -9.03 -4.44 -2.01
C LYS A 99 -9.61 -3.77 -0.77
N ASP A 100 -9.13 -4.17 0.39
CA ASP A 100 -9.59 -3.66 1.69
C ASP A 100 -8.44 -3.67 2.72
N LEU A 101 -8.67 -3.01 3.83
CA LEU A 101 -7.74 -2.99 4.96
C LEU A 101 -8.49 -3.11 6.27
N LYS A 102 -7.86 -3.77 7.25
CA LYS A 102 -8.38 -3.99 8.57
C LYS A 102 -7.35 -3.58 9.62
N LEU A 103 -7.71 -2.63 10.46
CA LEU A 103 -6.87 -2.16 11.56
C LEU A 103 -7.39 -2.69 12.89
N TYR A 104 -6.59 -3.53 13.55
CA TYR A 104 -6.82 -3.99 14.91
C TYR A 104 -6.10 -3.05 15.88
N LYS A 105 -6.87 -2.28 16.65
CA LYS A 105 -6.37 -1.32 17.66
C LYS A 105 -6.35 -1.92 19.08
N GLY A 106 -6.74 -3.17 19.20
CA GLY A 106 -6.88 -3.99 20.41
C GLY A 106 -7.67 -5.24 20.08
N GLY A 107 -7.82 -6.18 21.00
CA GLY A 107 -8.52 -7.45 20.75
C GLY A 107 -7.88 -8.24 19.60
N VAL A 108 -6.56 -8.21 19.52
CA VAL A 108 -5.80 -8.82 18.43
C VAL A 108 -5.99 -10.34 18.43
N PRO A 109 -6.43 -10.96 17.30
CA PRO A 109 -6.54 -12.41 17.21
C PRO A 109 -5.21 -13.12 17.48
N SER A 110 -5.25 -14.28 18.11
CA SER A 110 -4.06 -15.07 18.52
C SER A 110 -3.14 -15.49 17.38
N ARG A 111 -3.64 -15.50 16.14
CA ARG A 111 -2.83 -15.78 14.95
C ARG A 111 -1.78 -14.69 14.63
N TYR A 112 -1.95 -13.50 15.17
CA TYR A 112 -0.99 -12.41 15.00
C TYR A 112 -0.11 -12.27 16.22
N GLY A 113 1.17 -11.97 16.00
CA GLY A 113 2.13 -11.77 17.08
C GLY A 113 3.27 -10.84 16.70
N GLY A 114 4.23 -10.65 17.61
CA GLY A 114 5.45 -9.90 17.36
C GLY A 114 5.33 -8.37 17.42
N ARG A 115 4.13 -7.82 17.62
CA ARG A 115 3.89 -6.39 17.84
C ARG A 115 2.83 -6.18 18.90
N ILE A 116 2.91 -5.06 19.62
CA ILE A 116 2.13 -4.83 20.85
C ILE A 116 1.10 -3.71 20.75
N SER A 117 1.17 -2.84 19.73
CA SER A 117 0.26 -1.71 19.60
C SER A 117 -0.93 -2.01 18.69
N SER A 118 -0.67 -2.33 17.43
CA SER A 118 -1.73 -2.58 16.46
C SER A 118 -1.29 -3.53 15.35
N ILE A 119 -2.30 -4.01 14.60
CA ILE A 119 -2.08 -4.78 13.39
C ILE A 119 -2.88 -4.15 12.24
N LEU A 120 -2.19 -3.78 11.19
CA LEU A 120 -2.77 -3.35 9.93
C LEU A 120 -2.67 -4.50 8.94
N ASP A 121 -3.79 -5.14 8.64
CA ASP A 121 -3.91 -6.22 7.66
C ASP A 121 -4.47 -5.63 6.36
N ILE A 122 -3.64 -5.59 5.32
CA ILE A 122 -3.98 -5.06 3.99
C ILE A 122 -4.13 -6.23 3.04
N ARG A 123 -5.27 -6.29 2.35
CA ARG A 123 -5.57 -7.34 1.37
C ARG A 123 -5.53 -6.81 -0.03
N MET A 124 -4.85 -7.54 -0.89
CA MET A 124 -4.77 -7.26 -2.32
C MET A 124 -6.01 -7.75 -3.07
N LYS A 125 -6.34 -7.06 -4.17
CA LYS A 125 -7.30 -7.55 -5.17
C LYS A 125 -6.82 -8.86 -5.78
N ASP A 126 -7.75 -9.68 -6.23
CA ASP A 126 -7.45 -10.96 -6.85
C ASP A 126 -7.26 -10.88 -8.38
N GLY A 127 -7.44 -9.70 -8.96
CA GLY A 127 -7.45 -9.51 -10.42
C GLY A 127 -8.79 -9.88 -11.05
N ASN A 128 -8.97 -9.49 -12.31
CA ASN A 128 -10.20 -9.71 -13.04
C ASN A 128 -10.22 -11.09 -13.71
N LYS A 129 -11.18 -11.95 -13.33
CA LYS A 129 -11.33 -13.31 -13.89
C LYS A 129 -12.02 -13.35 -15.26
N LYS A 130 -12.65 -12.27 -15.70
CA LYS A 130 -13.48 -12.23 -16.91
C LYS A 130 -12.78 -11.55 -18.07
N ASN A 131 -12.20 -10.37 -17.84
CA ASN A 131 -11.65 -9.52 -18.87
C ASN A 131 -10.26 -9.00 -18.47
N THR A 132 -9.44 -8.70 -19.47
CA THR A 132 -8.21 -7.95 -19.26
C THR A 132 -8.58 -6.48 -19.06
N VAL A 133 -8.09 -5.90 -17.98
CA VAL A 133 -8.27 -4.49 -17.62
C VAL A 133 -6.89 -3.87 -17.43
N LEU A 134 -6.65 -2.75 -18.10
CA LEU A 134 -5.47 -1.93 -17.92
C LEU A 134 -5.91 -0.59 -17.33
N SER A 135 -5.36 -0.23 -16.19
CA SER A 135 -5.59 1.05 -15.53
C SER A 135 -4.28 1.71 -15.18
N GLY A 136 -4.28 3.01 -14.99
CA GLY A 136 -3.06 3.70 -14.62
C GLY A 136 -3.24 5.22 -14.62
N GLY A 137 -2.18 5.90 -14.25
CA GLY A 137 -2.15 7.36 -14.19
C GLY A 137 -0.74 7.90 -14.24
N ILE A 138 -0.62 9.09 -14.80
CA ILE A 138 0.60 9.87 -14.83
C ILE A 138 0.37 11.10 -13.96
N GLY A 139 1.07 11.17 -12.84
CA GLY A 139 1.05 12.31 -11.94
C GLY A 139 2.30 13.17 -12.12
N THR A 140 2.40 14.23 -11.35
CA THR A 140 3.56 15.14 -11.38
C THR A 140 4.82 14.52 -10.79
N ILE A 141 4.71 13.61 -9.83
CA ILE A 141 5.85 13.06 -9.09
C ILE A 141 6.10 11.59 -9.43
N PHE A 142 5.05 10.83 -9.74
CA PHE A 142 5.14 9.41 -10.07
C PHE A 142 4.06 9.01 -11.09
N SER A 143 4.29 7.85 -11.71
CA SER A 143 3.33 7.17 -12.57
C SER A 143 3.02 5.80 -12.02
N ARG A 144 1.83 5.31 -12.31
CA ARG A 144 1.36 3.98 -11.94
C ARG A 144 0.70 3.29 -13.13
N LEU A 145 0.80 1.97 -13.16
CA LEU A 145 0.20 1.12 -14.17
C LEU A 145 -0.24 -0.18 -13.51
N THR A 146 -1.48 -0.57 -13.73
CA THR A 146 -2.04 -1.79 -13.18
C THR A 146 -2.69 -2.60 -14.30
N LEU A 147 -2.29 -3.87 -14.40
CA LEU A 147 -2.82 -4.86 -15.34
C LEU A 147 -3.52 -5.95 -14.55
N GLU A 148 -4.77 -6.18 -14.87
CA GLU A 148 -5.55 -7.31 -14.37
C GLU A 148 -5.99 -8.17 -15.56
N SER A 149 -5.84 -9.50 -15.45
CA SER A 149 -6.27 -10.39 -16.53
C SER A 149 -6.60 -11.80 -16.03
N PRO A 150 -7.53 -12.51 -16.67
CA PRO A 150 -7.70 -13.93 -16.44
C PRO A 150 -6.49 -14.71 -16.94
N ILE A 151 -6.04 -15.69 -16.16
CA ILE A 151 -5.14 -16.77 -16.61
C ILE A 151 -5.98 -17.87 -17.24
N VAL A 152 -7.02 -18.29 -16.50
CA VAL A 152 -8.08 -19.15 -17.00
C VAL A 152 -9.39 -18.45 -16.73
N LYS A 153 -10.17 -18.18 -17.78
CA LYS A 153 -11.43 -17.42 -17.68
C LYS A 153 -12.34 -18.03 -16.63
N ASP A 154 -12.91 -17.15 -15.79
CA ASP A 154 -13.81 -17.42 -14.67
C ASP A 154 -13.19 -18.24 -13.51
N LYS A 155 -11.97 -18.77 -13.64
CA LYS A 155 -11.30 -19.60 -12.62
C LYS A 155 -10.10 -18.91 -11.98
N SER A 156 -9.15 -18.47 -12.80
CA SER A 156 -7.87 -17.98 -12.31
C SER A 156 -7.54 -16.62 -12.91
N SER A 157 -6.95 -15.75 -12.12
CA SER A 157 -6.56 -14.40 -12.57
C SER A 157 -5.26 -13.94 -11.94
N PHE A 158 -4.73 -12.89 -12.50
CA PHE A 158 -3.61 -12.17 -11.89
C PHE A 158 -3.86 -10.65 -11.90
N ILE A 159 -3.18 -9.99 -10.99
CA ILE A 159 -3.00 -8.53 -10.96
C ILE A 159 -1.52 -8.23 -10.87
N LEU A 160 -1.08 -7.25 -11.65
CA LEU A 160 0.26 -6.71 -11.64
C LEU A 160 0.16 -5.19 -11.57
N ALA A 161 0.68 -4.61 -10.51
CA ALA A 161 0.66 -3.17 -10.31
C ALA A 161 2.09 -2.64 -10.16
N LEU A 162 2.42 -1.67 -10.99
CA LEU A 162 3.72 -1.00 -11.06
C LEU A 162 3.56 0.46 -10.67
N ARG A 163 4.53 0.98 -9.94
CA ARG A 163 4.62 2.40 -9.63
C ARG A 163 6.08 2.85 -9.69
N ARG A 164 6.32 4.05 -10.23
CA ARG A 164 7.64 4.65 -10.29
C ARG A 164 7.58 6.16 -10.09
N SER A 165 8.42 6.67 -9.21
CA SER A 165 8.65 8.10 -9.02
C SER A 165 9.75 8.60 -9.96
N TYR A 166 9.62 9.85 -10.39
CA TYR A 166 10.61 10.61 -11.16
C TYR A 166 10.82 12.01 -10.58
N ALA A 167 10.66 12.14 -9.26
CA ALA A 167 10.84 13.39 -8.55
C ALA A 167 12.23 14.01 -8.79
N ASP A 168 13.25 13.18 -8.90
CA ASP A 168 14.62 13.59 -9.22
C ASP A 168 14.74 14.26 -10.60
N ILE A 169 14.04 13.76 -11.61
CA ILE A 169 14.05 14.34 -12.96
C ILE A 169 13.43 15.74 -12.95
N LEU A 170 12.30 15.90 -12.26
CA LEU A 170 11.59 17.17 -12.16
C LEU A 170 12.33 18.18 -11.27
N ALA A 171 13.01 17.72 -10.25
CA ALA A 171 13.76 18.57 -9.34
C ALA A 171 15.08 19.06 -9.93
N ARG A 172 15.67 18.38 -10.92
CA ARG A 172 16.98 18.71 -11.51
C ARG A 172 17.17 20.18 -11.89
N PRO A 173 16.25 20.87 -12.58
CA PRO A 173 16.46 22.27 -12.96
C PRO A 173 16.50 23.19 -11.74
N PHE A 174 15.82 22.84 -10.64
CA PHE A 174 15.81 23.61 -9.41
C PHE A 174 17.01 23.29 -8.51
N LEU A 175 17.46 22.02 -8.52
CA LEU A 175 18.59 21.55 -7.73
C LEU A 175 19.94 22.04 -8.26
N LYS A 176 20.07 22.22 -9.57
CA LYS A 176 21.29 22.79 -10.20
C LYS A 176 21.59 24.23 -9.76
N SER A 177 20.58 24.95 -9.28
CA SER A 177 20.73 26.32 -8.75
C SER A 177 21.05 26.36 -7.26
N SER A 178 20.99 25.24 -6.55
CA SER A 178 21.27 25.18 -5.12
C SER A 178 22.60 24.48 -4.89
N ASN A 179 23.48 25.10 -4.08
CA ASN A 179 24.74 24.49 -3.64
C ASN A 179 24.57 23.26 -2.73
N PHE A 180 23.35 22.80 -2.55
CA PHE A 180 23.01 21.71 -1.61
C PHE A 180 23.02 20.32 -2.29
N PHE A 181 22.84 20.27 -3.61
CA PHE A 181 22.85 19.03 -4.37
C PHE A 181 23.86 19.13 -5.51
N GLU A 182 24.84 18.25 -5.48
CA GLU A 182 25.85 18.15 -6.55
C GLU A 182 25.33 17.31 -7.73
N ASP A 183 26.07 17.31 -8.82
CA ASP A 183 25.78 16.45 -9.97
C ASP A 183 25.70 14.98 -9.56
N GLY A 184 24.58 14.34 -9.86
CA GLY A 184 24.30 12.94 -9.49
C GLY A 184 23.30 12.76 -8.37
N ALA A 185 22.74 13.85 -7.81
CA ALA A 185 21.62 13.74 -6.85
C ALA A 185 20.42 13.02 -7.47
N ALA A 186 19.83 12.10 -6.71
CA ALA A 186 18.66 11.33 -7.11
C ALA A 186 17.72 11.09 -5.92
N LEU A 187 16.42 11.24 -6.15
CA LEU A 187 15.37 10.90 -5.21
C LEU A 187 14.25 10.21 -5.98
N ASN A 188 14.24 8.90 -5.96
CA ASN A 188 13.21 8.14 -6.66
C ASN A 188 12.89 6.84 -5.93
N PHE A 189 11.73 6.31 -6.23
CA PHE A 189 11.34 4.95 -5.86
C PHE A 189 10.70 4.22 -7.03
N TYR A 190 10.69 2.92 -6.94
CA TYR A 190 9.84 2.05 -7.74
C TYR A 190 9.31 0.91 -6.90
N ASP A 191 8.12 0.45 -7.23
CA ASP A 191 7.54 -0.75 -6.66
C ASP A 191 6.77 -1.59 -7.68
N LEU A 192 6.69 -2.86 -7.36
CA LEU A 192 5.96 -3.88 -8.07
C LEU A 192 5.15 -4.67 -7.05
N THR A 193 3.86 -4.73 -7.26
CA THR A 193 2.93 -5.58 -6.51
C THR A 193 2.31 -6.57 -7.48
N ALA A 194 2.34 -7.85 -7.14
CA ALA A 194 1.77 -8.90 -7.98
C ALA A 194 1.01 -9.91 -7.13
N LYS A 195 -0.14 -10.38 -7.64
CA LYS A 195 -0.89 -11.47 -7.04
C LYS A 195 -1.51 -12.34 -8.12
N THR A 196 -1.53 -13.62 -7.87
CA THR A 196 -2.24 -14.60 -8.70
C THR A 196 -3.12 -15.47 -7.82
N ASN A 197 -4.23 -15.94 -8.40
CA ASN A 197 -5.08 -16.97 -7.79
C ASN A 197 -5.33 -18.10 -8.78
N PHE A 198 -5.36 -19.32 -8.28
CA PHE A 198 -5.62 -20.52 -9.03
C PHE A 198 -6.68 -21.36 -8.30
N GLU A 199 -7.86 -21.51 -8.87
CA GLU A 199 -8.85 -22.46 -8.40
C GLU A 199 -8.40 -23.88 -8.82
N LEU A 200 -7.88 -24.63 -7.84
CA LEU A 200 -7.41 -26.00 -8.05
C LEU A 200 -8.59 -26.96 -8.17
N ASN A 201 -9.62 -26.74 -7.37
CA ASN A 201 -10.92 -27.43 -7.40
C ASN A 201 -11.97 -26.58 -6.66
N GLU A 202 -13.22 -27.07 -6.55
CA GLU A 202 -14.33 -26.33 -5.89
C GLU A 202 -14.06 -25.93 -4.44
N SER A 203 -13.16 -26.60 -3.75
CA SER A 203 -12.86 -26.37 -2.33
C SER A 203 -11.50 -25.74 -2.06
N ASN A 204 -10.61 -25.69 -3.06
CA ASN A 204 -9.23 -25.24 -2.86
C ASN A 204 -8.82 -24.20 -3.89
N THR A 205 -8.33 -23.08 -3.39
CA THR A 205 -7.75 -22.01 -4.21
C THR A 205 -6.35 -21.69 -3.69
N LEU A 206 -5.39 -21.68 -4.59
CA LEU A 206 -4.01 -21.25 -4.30
C LEU A 206 -3.86 -19.78 -4.61
N TYR A 207 -3.35 -19.03 -3.64
CA TYR A 207 -2.98 -17.63 -3.79
C TYR A 207 -1.47 -17.47 -3.69
N ILE A 208 -0.89 -16.71 -4.59
CA ILE A 208 0.52 -16.32 -4.55
C ILE A 208 0.57 -14.81 -4.70
N SER A 209 1.12 -14.12 -3.72
CA SER A 209 1.30 -12.67 -3.77
C SER A 209 2.75 -12.29 -3.51
N SER A 210 3.17 -11.17 -4.08
CA SER A 210 4.51 -10.62 -3.88
C SER A 210 4.50 -9.10 -3.96
N TYR A 211 5.42 -8.51 -3.21
CA TYR A 211 5.73 -7.10 -3.26
C TYR A 211 7.25 -6.90 -3.30
N VAL A 212 7.70 -6.03 -4.18
CA VAL A 212 9.09 -5.58 -4.26
C VAL A 212 9.09 -4.07 -4.44
N GLY A 213 9.72 -3.36 -3.51
CA GLY A 213 9.88 -1.92 -3.59
C GLY A 213 11.28 -1.48 -3.23
N ARG A 214 11.74 -0.41 -3.82
CA ARG A 214 13.05 0.18 -3.53
C ARG A 214 13.01 1.70 -3.64
N ASP A 215 13.62 2.35 -2.67
CA ASP A 215 13.92 3.77 -2.65
C ASP A 215 15.40 4.00 -2.90
N VAL A 216 15.71 5.03 -3.65
CA VAL A 216 17.06 5.49 -3.93
C VAL A 216 17.15 6.96 -3.56
N PHE A 217 18.05 7.26 -2.63
CA PHE A 217 18.36 8.61 -2.19
C PHE A 217 19.86 8.86 -2.37
N LYS A 218 20.21 9.81 -3.21
CA LYS A 218 21.61 10.23 -3.45
C LYS A 218 21.71 11.73 -3.27
N PHE A 219 22.70 12.17 -2.53
CA PHE A 219 23.05 13.57 -2.37
C PHE A 219 23.96 14.04 -3.51
N ASP A 220 24.89 13.16 -3.93
CA ASP A 220 25.83 13.35 -5.03
C ASP A 220 26.15 12.01 -5.71
N ALA A 221 27.15 11.98 -6.58
CA ALA A 221 27.59 10.78 -7.28
C ALA A 221 28.25 9.71 -6.33
N ARG A 222 28.72 10.11 -5.15
CA ARG A 222 29.47 9.26 -4.21
C ARG A 222 28.71 8.94 -2.94
N GLN A 223 27.80 9.82 -2.50
CA GLN A 223 27.09 9.69 -1.24
C GLN A 223 25.60 9.46 -1.44
N GLY A 224 25.10 8.44 -0.83
CA GLY A 224 23.69 8.12 -0.87
C GLY A 224 23.39 6.82 -0.14
N PHE A 225 22.12 6.53 0.01
CA PHE A 225 21.63 5.29 0.58
C PHE A 225 20.39 4.81 -0.19
N ASN A 226 20.14 3.53 -0.06
CA ASN A 226 18.92 2.95 -0.61
C ASN A 226 18.37 1.91 0.37
N TRP A 227 17.06 1.75 0.34
CA TRP A 227 16.37 0.73 1.11
C TRP A 227 15.22 0.16 0.29
N GLY A 228 14.61 -0.89 0.78
CA GLY A 228 13.45 -1.50 0.14
C GLY A 228 12.91 -2.68 0.90
N ASN A 229 11.78 -3.16 0.43
CA ASN A 229 11.15 -4.38 0.93
C ASN A 229 11.03 -5.40 -0.20
N ARG A 230 11.14 -6.66 0.19
CA ARG A 230 10.72 -7.80 -0.63
C ARG A 230 9.93 -8.73 0.26
N THR A 231 8.70 -8.97 -0.09
CA THR A 231 7.84 -9.86 0.67
C THR A 231 6.98 -10.69 -0.26
N GLY A 232 6.55 -11.86 0.19
CA GLY A 232 5.70 -12.74 -0.59
C GLY A 232 4.98 -13.73 0.30
N THR A 233 3.82 -14.18 -0.17
CA THR A 233 2.95 -15.12 0.51
C THR A 233 2.46 -16.18 -0.47
N VAL A 234 2.37 -17.41 0.03
CA VAL A 234 1.69 -18.52 -0.62
C VAL A 234 0.66 -19.05 0.36
N ARG A 235 -0.59 -19.10 -0.07
CA ARG A 235 -1.70 -19.52 0.76
C ARG A 235 -2.65 -20.43 0.00
#